data_b5f001f87bff7f98117af601247bf66f
#
_entry.id   b5f001f87bff7f98117af601247bf66f
#
_cell.length_a   1.000
_cell.length_b   1.000
_cell.length_c   1.000
_cell.angle_alpha   90.00
_cell.angle_beta   90.00
_cell.angle_gamma   90.00
#
_symmetry.space_group_name_H-M   'P 1'
#
loop_
_entity.id
_entity.type
_entity.pdbx_description
1 polymer ?
#
loop_
_entity_poly.entity_id
_entity_poly.type
_entity_poly.pdbx_seq_one_letter_code
_entity_poly.pdbx_strand_id
1 'polypeptide(L)'
;GGRRIIKKKTDMALPFARVASVLGTAESVCGVLFLHLNVRSCQPTHGAQGDVVMLSAGPKKGATAGTVYSMAYTMRVEASSADYLRVALVAATGPLSTSDYRIVFEATPLEGQRTFLHFAYGYNFGSLARMAMGVYLATAGRTKIGFTVVGTGKDGRPQYVQGERGSVERNVMRNYLALQAYASVASGTAAEQTEARLRAWFALTERHAAQLHELDLDQYLQEKHTDLARPPAG
;
A
#
# COMPACT_ATOMS: atom_id res chain seq x y z
N GLY A 1 22.45 -8.23 8.65
CA GLY A 1 21.24 -7.64 8.02
C GLY A 1 20.70 -8.56 6.94
N GLY A 2 19.43 -8.44 6.63
CA GLY A 2 18.76 -9.16 5.54
C GLY A 2 18.16 -8.18 4.54
N ARG A 3 17.98 -8.63 3.30
CA ARG A 3 17.22 -7.92 2.27
C ARG A 3 15.93 -8.67 1.99
N ARG A 4 14.84 -7.95 1.88
CA ARG A 4 13.54 -8.50 1.49
C ARG A 4 13.13 -7.93 0.15
N ILE A 5 12.65 -8.77 -0.75
CA ILE A 5 12.05 -8.37 -2.02
C ILE A 5 10.77 -9.18 -2.20
N ILE A 6 9.69 -8.48 -2.47
CA ILE A 6 8.39 -9.07 -2.76
C ILE A 6 7.93 -8.58 -4.12
N LYS A 7 7.35 -9.48 -4.90
CA LYS A 7 6.84 -9.18 -6.23
C LYS A 7 5.42 -9.71 -6.35
N LYS A 8 4.53 -8.91 -6.92
CA LYS A 8 3.17 -9.32 -7.31
C LYS A 8 2.95 -8.99 -8.78
N LYS A 9 2.43 -9.93 -9.51
CA LYS A 9 1.96 -9.76 -10.89
C LYS A 9 0.45 -9.95 -10.88
N THR A 10 -0.28 -9.07 -11.53
CA THR A 10 -1.74 -9.13 -11.54
C THR A 10 -2.30 -8.40 -12.75
N ASP A 11 -3.47 -8.84 -13.20
CA ASP A 11 -4.28 -8.13 -14.18
C ASP A 11 -5.26 -7.23 -13.44
N MET A 12 -5.36 -5.99 -13.91
CA MET A 12 -6.29 -5.00 -13.39
C MET A 12 -7.35 -4.70 -14.47
N ALA A 13 -8.62 -4.77 -14.11
CA ALA A 13 -9.74 -4.47 -15.02
C ALA A 13 -9.92 -2.95 -15.17
N LEU A 14 -8.86 -2.26 -15.57
CA LEU A 14 -8.81 -0.82 -15.82
C LEU A 14 -7.90 -0.56 -17.03
N PRO A 15 -8.23 0.45 -17.87
CA PRO A 15 -7.40 0.84 -19.01
C PRO A 15 -6.00 1.28 -18.57
N PHE A 16 -4.99 0.93 -19.37
CA PHE A 16 -3.61 1.32 -19.12
C PHE A 16 -3.43 2.83 -18.96
N ALA A 17 -4.04 3.64 -19.83
CA ALA A 17 -3.97 5.10 -19.75
C ALA A 17 -4.44 5.63 -18.39
N ARG A 18 -5.46 4.99 -17.79
CA ARG A 18 -5.96 5.36 -16.46
C ARG A 18 -4.97 4.98 -15.35
N VAL A 19 -4.42 3.79 -15.39
CA VAL A 19 -3.41 3.33 -14.43
C VAL A 19 -2.15 4.19 -14.55
N ALA A 20 -1.70 4.47 -15.77
CA ALA A 20 -0.54 5.30 -16.03
C ALA A 20 -0.72 6.74 -15.53
N SER A 21 -1.90 7.34 -15.72
CA SER A 21 -2.19 8.68 -15.21
C SER A 21 -2.15 8.77 -13.68
N VAL A 22 -2.58 7.71 -13.00
CA VAL A 22 -2.54 7.66 -11.52
C VAL A 22 -1.13 7.45 -11.00
N LEU A 23 -0.37 6.55 -11.59
CA LEU A 23 0.99 6.25 -11.15
C LEU A 23 2.02 7.29 -11.60
N GLY A 24 1.69 8.15 -12.56
CA GLY A 24 2.60 9.13 -13.17
C GLY A 24 2.83 10.40 -12.35
N THR A 25 2.06 10.65 -11.29
CA THR A 25 2.16 11.89 -10.49
C THR A 25 2.27 11.59 -8.99
N ALA A 26 3.01 12.41 -8.26
CA ALA A 26 3.21 12.25 -6.82
C ALA A 26 1.91 12.48 -6.04
N GLU A 27 1.04 13.39 -6.49
CA GLU A 27 -0.27 13.65 -5.90
C GLU A 27 -1.17 12.42 -5.94
N SER A 28 -1.28 11.80 -7.11
CA SER A 28 -2.10 10.60 -7.28
C SER A 28 -1.52 9.43 -6.51
N VAL A 29 -0.19 9.24 -6.51
CA VAL A 29 0.50 8.23 -5.70
C VAL A 29 0.23 8.46 -4.21
N CYS A 30 0.31 9.70 -3.72
CA CYS A 30 -0.09 10.05 -2.36
C CYS A 30 -1.55 9.70 -2.08
N GLY A 31 -2.46 10.04 -2.99
CA GLY A 31 -3.86 9.68 -2.85
C GLY A 31 -4.09 8.17 -2.78
N VAL A 32 -3.37 7.38 -3.57
CA VAL A 32 -3.40 5.90 -3.50
C VAL A 32 -2.89 5.41 -2.15
N LEU A 33 -1.72 5.87 -1.72
CA LEU A 33 -1.10 5.42 -0.46
C LEU A 33 -1.95 5.80 0.75
N PHE A 34 -2.60 6.97 0.72
CA PHE A 34 -3.46 7.44 1.81
C PHE A 34 -4.66 6.52 2.08
N LEU A 35 -5.16 5.78 1.08
CA LEU A 35 -6.27 4.83 1.30
C LEU A 35 -5.90 3.69 2.25
N HIS A 36 -4.61 3.33 2.34
CA HIS A 36 -4.17 2.27 3.26
C HIS A 36 -4.42 2.67 4.72
N LEU A 37 -5.03 1.78 5.49
CA LEU A 37 -5.49 2.04 6.87
C LEU A 37 -4.39 2.52 7.84
N ASN A 38 -3.13 2.16 7.62
CA ASN A 38 -2.00 2.55 8.47
C ASN A 38 -1.33 3.86 8.02
N VAL A 39 -1.70 4.42 6.88
CA VAL A 39 -1.17 5.70 6.40
C VAL A 39 -1.96 6.82 7.02
N ARG A 40 -1.29 7.74 7.69
CA ARG A 40 -1.87 8.88 8.41
C ARG A 40 -1.86 10.15 7.57
N SER A 41 -0.79 10.35 6.81
CA SER A 41 -0.70 11.44 5.85
C SER A 41 0.20 11.05 4.68
N CYS A 42 -0.01 11.67 3.53
CA CYS A 42 0.90 11.65 2.42
C CYS A 42 0.91 13.02 1.77
N GLN A 43 2.10 13.59 1.56
CA GLN A 43 2.29 14.91 1.00
C GLN A 43 3.31 14.84 -0.15
N PRO A 44 2.91 15.24 -1.34
CA PRO A 44 3.85 15.40 -2.44
C PRO A 44 4.57 16.74 -2.31
N THR A 45 5.85 16.75 -2.64
CA THR A 45 6.65 17.97 -2.85
C THR A 45 7.42 17.85 -4.14
N HIS A 46 7.46 18.94 -4.90
CA HIS A 46 8.17 18.99 -6.17
C HIS A 46 9.56 19.61 -5.97
N GLY A 47 10.59 18.97 -6.49
CA GLY A 47 11.96 19.44 -6.38
C GLY A 47 12.75 19.25 -7.68
N ALA A 48 13.86 19.98 -7.80
CA ALA A 48 14.73 19.92 -8.98
C ALA A 48 15.34 18.54 -9.25
N GLN A 49 15.37 17.66 -8.22
CA GLN A 49 15.91 16.30 -8.33
C GLN A 49 14.82 15.21 -8.43
N GLY A 50 13.58 15.63 -8.65
CA GLY A 50 12.42 14.75 -8.71
C GLY A 50 11.41 15.05 -7.58
N ASP A 51 10.24 14.44 -7.71
CA ASP A 51 9.18 14.57 -6.73
C ASP A 51 9.51 13.77 -5.47
N VAL A 52 9.11 14.29 -4.32
CA VAL A 52 9.22 13.59 -3.04
C VAL A 52 7.82 13.31 -2.49
N VAL A 53 7.59 12.07 -2.11
CA VAL A 53 6.38 11.61 -1.43
C VAL A 53 6.71 11.44 0.06
N MET A 54 6.27 12.39 0.88
CA MET A 54 6.42 12.34 2.33
C MET A 54 5.25 11.54 2.93
N LEU A 55 5.53 10.36 3.42
CA LEU A 55 4.55 9.42 3.96
C LEU A 55 4.69 9.31 5.47
N SER A 56 3.58 9.50 6.21
CA SER A 56 3.50 9.17 7.63
C SER A 56 2.60 7.95 7.82
N ALA A 57 3.11 6.94 8.51
CA ALA A 57 2.39 5.70 8.77
C ALA A 57 2.53 5.27 10.23
N GLY A 58 1.49 4.67 10.77
CA GLY A 58 1.46 4.19 12.15
C GLY A 58 0.29 3.27 12.41
N PRO A 59 0.21 2.64 13.60
CA PRO A 59 -0.89 1.77 13.96
C PRO A 59 -2.20 2.55 14.04
N LYS A 60 -3.32 1.82 13.98
CA LYS A 60 -4.67 2.35 14.18
C LYS A 60 -4.81 3.01 15.55
N LYS A 61 -5.71 4.00 15.66
CA LYS A 61 -6.14 4.49 16.97
C LYS A 61 -6.76 3.34 17.77
N GLY A 62 -6.32 3.18 19.02
CA GLY A 62 -6.80 2.10 19.89
C GLY A 62 -5.95 0.81 19.86
N ALA A 63 -5.09 0.57 18.88
CA ALA A 63 -3.94 -0.29 19.09
C ALA A 63 -2.98 0.40 20.08
N THR A 64 -2.37 -0.35 20.99
CA THR A 64 -1.36 0.16 21.95
C THR A 64 -0.53 1.25 21.27
N ALA A 65 -0.47 2.43 21.88
CA ALA A 65 0.08 3.65 21.30
C ALA A 65 1.43 3.37 20.61
N GLY A 66 1.39 3.21 19.30
CA GLY A 66 2.57 2.96 18.49
C GLY A 66 3.08 4.26 17.90
N THR A 67 4.37 4.33 17.67
CA THR A 67 5.01 5.48 17.05
C THR A 67 4.56 5.65 15.60
N VAL A 68 4.19 6.85 15.20
CA VAL A 68 4.02 7.22 13.81
C VAL A 68 5.41 7.43 13.21
N TYR A 69 5.68 6.79 12.10
CA TYR A 69 6.95 6.91 11.37
C TYR A 69 6.73 7.72 10.10
N SER A 70 7.64 8.65 9.84
CA SER A 70 7.68 9.41 8.58
C SER A 70 8.79 8.91 7.68
N MET A 71 8.51 8.83 6.38
CA MET A 71 9.44 8.40 5.35
C MET A 71 9.33 9.31 4.13
N ALA A 72 10.47 9.75 3.63
CA ALA A 72 10.56 10.51 2.39
C ALA A 72 10.98 9.57 1.24
N TYR A 73 10.10 9.38 0.28
CA TYR A 73 10.41 8.65 -0.94
C TYR A 73 10.66 9.61 -2.08
N THR A 74 11.82 9.51 -2.73
CA THR A 74 12.02 10.15 -4.02
C THR A 74 11.30 9.33 -5.08
N MET A 75 10.38 9.96 -5.80
CA MET A 75 9.64 9.36 -6.90
C MET A 75 10.30 9.68 -8.24
N ARG A 76 10.40 8.69 -9.10
CA ARG A 76 10.93 8.82 -10.45
C ARG A 76 10.08 8.06 -11.44
N VAL A 77 9.66 8.72 -12.49
CA VAL A 77 9.11 8.06 -13.68
C VAL A 77 10.31 7.63 -14.53
N GLU A 78 10.71 6.36 -14.41
CA GLU A 78 11.91 5.81 -15.06
C GLU A 78 11.68 5.52 -16.55
N ALA A 79 10.44 5.20 -16.94
CA ALA A 79 10.02 5.04 -18.33
C ALA A 79 8.52 5.34 -18.46
N SER A 80 8.13 5.97 -19.56
CA SER A 80 6.74 6.26 -19.91
C SER A 80 6.60 6.29 -21.43
N SER A 81 5.72 5.42 -21.96
CA SER A 81 5.32 5.36 -23.37
C SER A 81 3.83 5.07 -23.50
N ALA A 82 3.33 4.92 -24.71
CA ALA A 82 1.92 4.57 -24.96
C ALA A 82 1.53 3.18 -24.44
N ASP A 83 2.50 2.30 -24.24
CA ASP A 83 2.31 0.87 -23.91
C ASP A 83 3.16 0.39 -22.72
N TYR A 84 3.92 1.27 -22.08
CA TYR A 84 4.73 0.92 -20.91
C TYR A 84 4.91 2.08 -19.96
N LEU A 85 4.75 1.81 -18.68
CA LEU A 85 5.08 2.72 -17.59
C LEU A 85 5.97 2.01 -16.57
N ARG A 86 7.01 2.72 -16.10
CA ARG A 86 7.80 2.31 -14.95
C ARG A 86 8.01 3.47 -14.00
N VAL A 87 7.57 3.29 -12.76
CA VAL A 87 7.72 4.27 -11.68
C VAL A 87 8.44 3.64 -10.51
N ALA A 88 9.42 4.33 -9.97
CA ALA A 88 10.14 3.92 -8.77
C ALA A 88 10.00 4.97 -7.65
N LEU A 89 9.76 4.49 -6.42
CA LEU A 89 9.89 5.28 -5.21
C LEU A 89 11.04 4.69 -4.39
N VAL A 90 11.99 5.52 -4.00
CA VAL A 90 13.17 5.11 -3.26
C VAL A 90 13.34 5.93 -1.99
N ALA A 91 13.73 5.27 -0.88
CA ALA A 91 14.09 5.95 0.36
C ALA A 91 15.34 5.28 0.94
N ALA A 92 16.35 6.10 1.27
CA ALA A 92 17.62 5.60 1.79
C ALA A 92 17.48 5.03 3.21
N THR A 93 16.63 5.65 4.03
CA THR A 93 16.43 5.30 5.45
C THR A 93 14.95 5.12 5.76
N GLY A 94 14.66 4.35 6.80
CA GLY A 94 13.31 4.12 7.30
C GLY A 94 13.29 3.79 8.79
N PRO A 95 12.10 3.48 9.34
CA PRO A 95 11.95 3.21 10.76
C PRO A 95 12.73 1.98 11.22
N LEU A 96 13.06 1.93 12.51
CA LEU A 96 13.69 0.77 13.16
C LEU A 96 15.01 0.34 12.47
N SER A 97 15.81 1.30 12.01
CA SER A 97 17.07 1.07 11.30
C SER A 97 16.91 0.21 10.03
N THR A 98 15.80 0.36 9.34
CA THR A 98 15.63 -0.19 7.99
C THR A 98 16.17 0.80 6.94
N SER A 99 16.54 0.30 5.77
CA SER A 99 17.17 1.13 4.72
C SER A 99 16.87 0.59 3.32
N ASP A 100 17.31 1.34 2.31
CA ASP A 100 17.31 0.96 0.90
C ASP A 100 15.93 0.51 0.41
N TYR A 101 14.92 1.28 0.75
CA TYR A 101 13.57 1.05 0.27
C TYR A 101 13.48 1.31 -1.22
N ARG A 102 12.89 0.37 -1.92
CA ARG A 102 12.56 0.50 -3.33
C ARG A 102 11.19 -0.10 -3.60
N ILE A 103 10.29 0.75 -4.05
CA ILE A 103 8.98 0.36 -4.58
C ILE A 103 9.01 0.59 -6.08
N VAL A 104 8.61 -0.40 -6.87
CA VAL A 104 8.55 -0.29 -8.32
C VAL A 104 7.19 -0.72 -8.81
N PHE A 105 6.58 0.11 -9.62
CA PHE A 105 5.41 -0.21 -10.42
C PHE A 105 5.80 -0.29 -11.88
N GLU A 106 5.40 -1.36 -12.55
CA GLU A 106 5.50 -1.50 -13.99
C GLU A 106 4.11 -1.87 -14.52
N ALA A 107 3.68 -1.17 -15.55
CA ALA A 107 2.38 -1.37 -16.14
C ALA A 107 2.48 -1.48 -17.67
N THR A 108 1.70 -2.38 -18.26
CA THR A 108 1.54 -2.55 -19.70
C THR A 108 0.06 -2.79 -20.04
N PRO A 109 -0.43 -2.32 -21.21
CA PRO A 109 -1.79 -2.61 -21.63
C PRO A 109 -1.98 -4.09 -21.92
N LEU A 110 -3.19 -4.58 -21.65
CA LEU A 110 -3.70 -5.87 -22.08
C LEU A 110 -4.94 -5.67 -22.94
N GLU A 111 -5.30 -6.69 -23.72
CA GLU A 111 -6.56 -6.70 -24.45
C GLU A 111 -7.78 -6.52 -23.51
N GLY A 112 -8.90 -5.99 -24.02
CA GLY A 112 -10.14 -5.83 -23.29
C GLY A 112 -10.10 -4.74 -22.21
N GLN A 113 -9.38 -3.63 -22.47
CA GLN A 113 -9.28 -2.49 -21.54
C GLN A 113 -8.76 -2.88 -20.14
N ARG A 114 -7.77 -3.76 -20.11
CA ARG A 114 -7.10 -4.22 -18.90
C ARG A 114 -5.65 -3.76 -18.88
N THR A 115 -5.06 -3.79 -17.70
CA THR A 115 -3.65 -3.46 -17.47
C THR A 115 -2.97 -4.61 -16.75
N PHE A 116 -1.85 -5.10 -17.26
CA PHE A 116 -0.94 -5.93 -16.48
C PHE A 116 -0.11 -5.03 -15.57
N LEU A 117 -0.15 -5.29 -14.28
CA LEU A 117 0.62 -4.58 -13.26
C LEU A 117 1.62 -5.52 -12.61
N HIS A 118 2.88 -5.12 -12.62
CA HIS A 118 3.94 -5.72 -11.81
C HIS A 118 4.31 -4.74 -10.70
N PHE A 119 4.18 -5.19 -9.47
CA PHE A 119 4.57 -4.46 -8.26
C PHE A 119 5.74 -5.17 -7.60
N ALA A 120 6.80 -4.43 -7.31
CA ALA A 120 7.93 -4.93 -6.53
C ALA A 120 8.20 -3.98 -5.35
N TYR A 121 8.42 -4.57 -4.18
CA TYR A 121 8.75 -3.87 -2.95
C TYR A 121 9.94 -4.53 -2.28
N GLY A 122 10.93 -3.75 -1.92
CA GLY A 122 12.12 -4.27 -1.22
C GLY A 122 12.72 -3.26 -0.26
N TYR A 123 13.36 -3.77 0.79
CA TYR A 123 14.12 -2.99 1.77
C TYR A 123 15.12 -3.87 2.51
N ASN A 124 16.12 -3.24 3.11
CA ASN A 124 17.04 -3.90 4.03
C ASN A 124 16.57 -3.73 5.48
N PHE A 125 16.81 -4.73 6.31
CA PHE A 125 16.43 -4.69 7.73
C PHE A 125 17.52 -5.26 8.63
N GLY A 126 17.66 -4.66 9.81
CA GLY A 126 18.57 -5.06 10.87
C GLY A 126 17.91 -5.89 11.97
N SER A 127 18.63 -6.05 13.08
CA SER A 127 18.15 -6.79 14.27
C SER A 127 16.94 -6.14 14.93
N LEU A 128 16.91 -4.81 15.02
CA LEU A 128 15.81 -4.06 15.65
C LEU A 128 14.48 -4.26 14.91
N ALA A 129 14.47 -4.13 13.57
CA ALA A 129 13.29 -4.38 12.76
C ALA A 129 12.82 -5.84 12.83
N ARG A 130 13.78 -6.79 12.92
CA ARG A 130 13.47 -8.22 13.09
C ARG A 130 12.83 -8.49 14.45
N MET A 131 13.34 -7.89 15.52
CA MET A 131 12.77 -8.02 16.85
C MET A 131 11.35 -7.43 16.92
N ALA A 132 11.15 -6.22 16.39
CA ALA A 132 9.81 -5.60 16.32
C ALA A 132 8.81 -6.45 15.52
N MET A 133 9.23 -7.03 14.40
CA MET A 133 8.41 -7.97 13.63
C MET A 133 8.10 -9.24 14.44
N GLY A 134 9.07 -9.76 15.18
CA GLY A 134 8.85 -10.91 16.08
C GLY A 134 7.79 -10.64 17.14
N VAL A 135 7.85 -9.48 17.80
CA VAL A 135 6.82 -9.05 18.77
C VAL A 135 5.45 -8.92 18.11
N TYR A 136 5.37 -8.26 16.94
CA TYR A 136 4.12 -8.15 16.19
C TYR A 136 3.52 -9.53 15.87
N LEU A 137 4.33 -10.46 15.37
CA LEU A 137 3.86 -11.80 14.99
C LEU A 137 3.45 -12.65 16.21
N ALA A 138 4.07 -12.43 17.36
CA ALA A 138 3.69 -13.10 18.60
C ALA A 138 2.40 -12.55 19.23
N THR A 139 1.98 -11.36 18.85
CA THR A 139 0.84 -10.62 19.41
C THR A 139 -0.24 -10.34 18.36
N ALA A 140 -0.32 -9.13 17.85
CA ALA A 140 -1.37 -8.66 16.93
C ALA A 140 -1.40 -9.38 15.57
N GLY A 141 -0.28 -9.94 15.15
CA GLY A 141 -0.15 -10.69 13.88
C GLY A 141 -0.34 -12.20 14.01
N ARG A 142 -0.50 -12.73 15.24
CA ARG A 142 -0.46 -14.17 15.52
C ARG A 142 -1.47 -15.01 14.73
N THR A 143 -2.70 -14.53 14.59
CA THR A 143 -3.80 -15.24 13.90
C THR A 143 -3.98 -14.80 12.46
N LYS A 144 -3.21 -13.83 12.00
CA LYS A 144 -3.39 -13.24 10.67
C LYS A 144 -2.76 -14.09 9.58
N ILE A 145 -3.55 -14.33 8.53
CA ILE A 145 -3.18 -15.16 7.39
C ILE A 145 -2.90 -14.31 6.15
N GLY A 146 -2.08 -14.82 5.24
CA GLY A 146 -1.83 -14.25 3.90
C GLY A 146 -2.76 -14.84 2.84
N PHE A 147 -2.30 -14.82 1.59
CA PHE A 147 -3.09 -15.26 0.43
C PHE A 147 -2.57 -16.56 -0.19
N THR A 148 -1.31 -16.89 0.02
CA THR A 148 -0.74 -18.15 -0.51
C THR A 148 -1.27 -19.34 0.27
N VAL A 149 -1.88 -20.29 -0.44
CA VAL A 149 -2.26 -21.60 0.12
C VAL A 149 -0.99 -22.44 0.30
N VAL A 150 -0.75 -22.92 1.50
CA VAL A 150 0.41 -23.73 1.88
C VAL A 150 0.06 -25.19 2.18
N GLY A 151 -1.23 -25.51 2.19
CA GLY A 151 -1.73 -26.87 2.45
C GLY A 151 -3.24 -26.90 2.57
N THR A 152 -3.75 -28.07 2.97
CA THR A 152 -5.16 -28.29 3.27
C THR A 152 -5.30 -28.74 4.73
N GLY A 153 -6.20 -28.12 5.46
CA GLY A 153 -6.50 -28.48 6.84
C GLY A 153 -7.19 -29.84 6.97
N LYS A 154 -7.26 -30.36 8.18
CA LYS A 154 -7.98 -31.62 8.48
C LYS A 154 -9.48 -31.53 8.17
N ASP A 155 -10.01 -30.32 8.13
CA ASP A 155 -11.40 -29.98 7.78
C ASP A 155 -11.62 -29.77 6.27
N GLY A 156 -10.61 -30.04 5.44
CA GLY A 156 -10.65 -29.86 3.99
C GLY A 156 -10.50 -28.41 3.51
N ARG A 157 -10.34 -27.44 4.42
CA ARG A 157 -10.20 -26.02 4.07
C ARG A 157 -8.76 -25.66 3.71
N PRO A 158 -8.55 -24.66 2.82
CA PRO A 158 -7.22 -24.17 2.51
C PRO A 158 -6.52 -23.63 3.77
N GLN A 159 -5.27 -24.01 3.96
CA GLN A 159 -4.37 -23.42 4.95
C GLN A 159 -3.56 -22.32 4.26
N TYR A 160 -3.62 -21.11 4.80
CA TYR A 160 -2.91 -19.95 4.26
C TYR A 160 -1.61 -19.69 5.01
N VAL A 161 -0.66 -19.13 4.28
CA VAL A 161 0.62 -18.71 4.84
C VAL A 161 0.41 -17.70 5.98
N GLN A 162 1.17 -17.85 7.05
CA GLN A 162 1.18 -16.98 8.22
C GLN A 162 2.52 -16.25 8.38
N GLY A 163 2.71 -15.65 9.54
CA GLY A 163 3.96 -15.01 9.91
C GLY A 163 4.30 -13.82 9.03
N GLU A 164 5.58 -13.61 8.85
CA GLU A 164 6.11 -12.47 8.14
C GLU A 164 5.69 -12.44 6.68
N ARG A 165 5.72 -13.58 5.98
CA ARG A 165 5.26 -13.69 4.59
C ARG A 165 3.78 -13.33 4.47
N GLY A 166 2.92 -13.84 5.36
CA GLY A 166 1.50 -13.48 5.39
C GLY A 166 1.27 -11.99 5.62
N SER A 167 2.05 -11.37 6.53
CA SER A 167 1.99 -9.92 6.77
C SER A 167 2.29 -9.12 5.52
N VAL A 168 3.33 -9.51 4.80
CA VAL A 168 3.74 -8.85 3.57
C VAL A 168 2.70 -9.03 2.47
N GLU A 169 2.18 -10.24 2.27
CA GLU A 169 1.14 -10.50 1.26
C GLU A 169 -0.11 -9.64 1.50
N ARG A 170 -0.51 -9.47 2.76
CA ARG A 170 -1.62 -8.55 3.12
C ARG A 170 -1.30 -7.11 2.76
N ASN A 171 -0.11 -6.62 3.09
CA ASN A 171 0.29 -5.25 2.80
C ASN A 171 0.32 -4.98 1.28
N VAL A 172 0.89 -5.90 0.51
CA VAL A 172 0.92 -5.81 -0.96
C VAL A 172 -0.49 -5.80 -1.54
N MET A 173 -1.39 -6.66 -1.05
CA MET A 173 -2.77 -6.70 -1.51
C MET A 173 -3.52 -5.40 -1.19
N ARG A 174 -3.36 -4.84 0.01
CA ARG A 174 -3.98 -3.56 0.38
C ARG A 174 -3.54 -2.42 -0.54
N ASN A 175 -2.26 -2.35 -0.87
CA ASN A 175 -1.75 -1.34 -1.80
C ASN A 175 -2.27 -1.55 -3.24
N TYR A 176 -2.36 -2.80 -3.69
CA TYR A 176 -2.97 -3.12 -4.98
C TYR A 176 -4.44 -2.67 -5.04
N LEU A 177 -5.23 -3.01 -4.01
CA LEU A 177 -6.63 -2.61 -3.92
C LEU A 177 -6.79 -1.09 -3.77
N ALA A 178 -5.81 -0.40 -3.16
CA ALA A 178 -5.79 1.05 -3.09
C ALA A 178 -5.60 1.69 -4.47
N LEU A 179 -4.68 1.17 -5.29
CA LEU A 179 -4.53 1.62 -6.66
C LEU A 179 -5.82 1.38 -7.46
N GLN A 180 -6.43 0.21 -7.32
CA GLN A 180 -7.68 -0.13 -7.99
C GLN A 180 -8.81 0.82 -7.57
N ALA A 181 -9.00 1.06 -6.27
CA ALA A 181 -10.03 1.96 -5.75
C ALA A 181 -9.81 3.40 -6.23
N TYR A 182 -8.58 3.89 -6.17
CA TYR A 182 -8.24 5.24 -6.59
C TYR A 182 -8.49 5.44 -8.09
N ALA A 183 -8.03 4.52 -8.90
CA ALA A 183 -8.15 4.59 -10.34
C ALA A 183 -9.58 4.38 -10.85
N SER A 184 -10.44 3.70 -10.11
CA SER A 184 -11.85 3.49 -10.51
C SER A 184 -12.73 4.75 -10.35
N VAL A 185 -12.30 5.74 -9.55
CA VAL A 185 -13.08 6.98 -9.30
C VAL A 185 -12.43 8.15 -10.04
N ALA A 186 -13.11 8.65 -11.07
CA ALA A 186 -12.60 9.69 -11.97
C ALA A 186 -13.42 10.98 -12.01
N SER A 187 -14.68 10.98 -11.51
CA SER A 187 -15.61 12.10 -11.62
C SER A 187 -16.05 12.61 -10.23
N GLY A 188 -16.57 13.83 -10.21
CA GLY A 188 -16.99 14.53 -9.00
C GLY A 188 -15.95 15.51 -8.49
N THR A 189 -16.33 16.30 -7.48
CA THR A 189 -15.43 17.20 -6.75
C THR A 189 -14.32 16.44 -6.02
N ALA A 190 -13.27 17.12 -5.63
CA ALA A 190 -12.16 16.49 -4.88
C ALA A 190 -12.63 15.81 -3.59
N ALA A 191 -13.58 16.40 -2.88
CA ALA A 191 -14.14 15.83 -1.65
C ALA A 191 -14.97 14.56 -1.95
N GLU A 192 -15.85 14.61 -2.96
CA GLU A 192 -16.65 13.45 -3.40
C GLU A 192 -15.75 12.30 -3.88
N GLN A 193 -14.72 12.61 -4.66
CA GLN A 193 -13.75 11.59 -5.09
C GLN A 193 -13.03 10.95 -3.92
N THR A 194 -12.61 11.74 -2.93
CA THR A 194 -11.92 11.23 -1.74
C THR A 194 -12.83 10.27 -0.99
N GLU A 195 -14.06 10.67 -0.68
CA GLU A 195 -15.03 9.83 0.01
C GLU A 195 -15.34 8.54 -0.78
N ALA A 196 -15.59 8.66 -2.10
CA ALA A 196 -15.86 7.51 -2.95
C ALA A 196 -14.67 6.53 -2.99
N ARG A 197 -13.43 7.03 -3.04
CA ARG A 197 -12.21 6.21 -3.01
C ARG A 197 -12.03 5.49 -1.69
N LEU A 198 -12.27 6.16 -0.56
CA LEU A 198 -12.23 5.53 0.77
C LEU A 198 -13.21 4.36 0.85
N ARG A 199 -14.47 4.59 0.47
CA ARG A 199 -15.51 3.54 0.47
C ARG A 199 -15.19 2.41 -0.51
N ALA A 200 -14.70 2.73 -1.72
CA ALA A 200 -14.30 1.74 -2.71
C ALA A 200 -13.16 0.85 -2.19
N TRP A 201 -12.14 1.44 -1.55
CA TRP A 201 -11.04 0.67 -0.98
C TRP A 201 -11.52 -0.26 0.13
N PHE A 202 -12.36 0.24 1.03
CA PHE A 202 -12.93 -0.58 2.09
C PHE A 202 -13.73 -1.77 1.50
N ALA A 203 -14.63 -1.50 0.56
CA ALA A 203 -15.43 -2.55 -0.08
C ALA A 203 -14.57 -3.60 -0.81
N LEU A 204 -13.47 -3.18 -1.45
CA LEU A 204 -12.52 -4.10 -2.09
C LEU A 204 -11.76 -4.96 -1.05
N THR A 205 -11.36 -4.38 0.08
CA THR A 205 -10.67 -5.14 1.13
C THR A 205 -11.61 -6.15 1.81
N GLU A 206 -12.88 -5.80 2.00
CA GLU A 206 -13.85 -6.71 2.61
C GLU A 206 -14.24 -7.91 1.72
N ARG A 207 -13.97 -7.87 0.42
CA ARG A 207 -14.02 -9.08 -0.43
C ARG A 207 -13.01 -10.16 0.00
N HIS A 208 -12.02 -9.76 0.78
CA HIS A 208 -10.96 -10.59 1.34
C HIS A 208 -10.93 -10.48 2.87
N ALA A 209 -12.12 -10.43 3.52
CA ALA A 209 -12.23 -10.15 4.94
C ALA A 209 -11.40 -11.12 5.81
N ALA A 210 -11.32 -12.41 5.45
CA ALA A 210 -10.51 -13.39 6.17
C ALA A 210 -9.03 -12.97 6.30
N GLN A 211 -8.48 -12.24 5.34
CA GLN A 211 -7.09 -11.77 5.34
C GLN A 211 -6.97 -10.29 5.72
N LEU A 212 -7.94 -9.45 5.32
CA LEU A 212 -7.75 -8.00 5.31
C LEU A 212 -8.64 -7.23 6.29
N HIS A 213 -9.70 -7.85 6.80
CA HIS A 213 -10.58 -7.17 7.77
C HIS A 213 -9.80 -6.73 9.02
N GLU A 214 -9.97 -5.49 9.42
CA GLU A 214 -9.30 -4.90 10.58
C GLU A 214 -10.21 -3.95 11.36
N LEU A 215 -11.12 -3.25 10.69
CA LEU A 215 -12.02 -2.23 11.22
C LEU A 215 -13.35 -2.32 10.48
N ASP A 216 -14.43 -1.86 11.12
CA ASP A 216 -15.69 -1.61 10.44
C ASP A 216 -15.59 -0.34 9.56
N LEU A 217 -16.52 -0.20 8.60
CA LEU A 217 -16.54 0.94 7.67
C LEU A 217 -16.55 2.28 8.39
N ASP A 218 -17.42 2.42 9.39
CA ASP A 218 -17.56 3.70 10.12
C ASP A 218 -16.29 4.05 10.89
N GLN A 219 -15.64 3.07 11.50
CA GLN A 219 -14.36 3.24 12.18
C GLN A 219 -13.26 3.66 11.18
N TYR A 220 -13.17 2.98 10.04
CA TYR A 220 -12.20 3.31 9.01
C TYR A 220 -12.41 4.74 8.47
N LEU A 221 -13.64 5.12 8.12
CA LEU A 221 -13.96 6.45 7.64
C LEU A 221 -13.67 7.53 8.69
N GLN A 222 -14.07 7.29 9.95
CA GLN A 222 -13.79 8.21 11.04
C GLN A 222 -12.29 8.47 11.23
N GLU A 223 -11.46 7.41 11.18
CA GLU A 223 -10.00 7.55 11.25
C GLU A 223 -9.47 8.37 10.07
N LYS A 224 -9.92 8.09 8.85
CA LYS A 224 -9.47 8.78 7.63
C LYS A 224 -9.90 10.26 7.61
N HIS A 225 -11.13 10.56 8.00
CA HIS A 225 -11.60 11.94 8.12
C HIS A 225 -10.80 12.70 9.19
N THR A 226 -10.47 12.06 10.31
CA THR A 226 -9.60 12.66 11.34
C THR A 226 -8.20 12.93 10.79
N ASP A 227 -7.65 12.02 9.99
CA ASP A 227 -6.33 12.18 9.39
C ASP A 227 -6.33 13.29 8.31
N LEU A 228 -7.40 13.43 7.52
CA LEU A 228 -7.58 14.52 6.55
C LEU A 228 -7.71 15.90 7.20
N ALA A 229 -8.37 15.97 8.35
CA ALA A 229 -8.55 17.23 9.09
C ALA A 229 -7.28 17.68 9.85
N ARG A 230 -6.24 16.85 9.89
CA ARG A 230 -5.01 17.16 10.60
C ARG A 230 -4.13 18.08 9.75
N PRO A 231 -3.61 19.20 10.29
CA PRO A 231 -2.68 20.02 9.55
C PRO A 231 -1.45 19.21 9.15
N PRO A 232 -0.83 19.53 8.00
CA PRO A 232 0.41 18.90 7.60
C PRO A 232 1.45 19.03 8.71
N ALA A 233 2.18 17.94 9.01
CA ALA A 233 3.33 18.01 9.89
C ALA A 233 4.37 18.94 9.25
N GLY A 234 4.68 20.05 9.92
CA GLY A 234 5.70 21.01 9.50
C GLY A 234 7.11 20.39 9.52
#